data_d7d8486859b1dc5013671822a8a302b2
#
_entry.id   d7d8486859b1dc5013671822a8a302b2
#
_cell.length_a   1.000
_cell.length_b   1.000
_cell.length_c   1.000
_cell.angle_alpha   90.00
_cell.angle_beta   90.00
_cell.angle_gamma   90.00
#
_symmetry.space_group_name_H-M   'P 1'
#
loop_
_entity.id
_entity.type
_entity.pdbx_description
1 polymer ?
#
loop_
_entity_poly.entity_id
_entity_poly.type
_entity_poly.pdbx_seq_one_letter_code
_entity_poly.pdbx_strand_id
1 'polypeptide(L)'
;RFPIGYAGAPLTELPARDGHGEGGVVHSGRAPNCSFFTDWKNTEDSLVWDVDVLNAGTYAAKIWYTCPAQDVGSTIQLSCGESRITTSVTPAWDPPLNTGEDRADRGSESYAKPFQVLSLGDIKLKVGKTQLRLSALHVPGASVADVRRIVLYPVVD
;
A
#
# COMPACT_ATOMS: atom_id res chain seq x y z
N ARG A 1 10.30 14.44 -2.94
CA ARG A 1 8.92 14.07 -2.60
C ARG A 1 8.21 13.47 -3.80
N PHE A 2 7.32 12.58 -3.55
CA PHE A 2 6.59 11.90 -4.61
C PHE A 2 5.41 12.77 -5.04
N PRO A 3 5.29 13.14 -6.32
CA PRO A 3 4.20 14.02 -6.76
C PRO A 3 2.90 13.26 -6.92
N ILE A 4 1.80 13.87 -6.49
CA ILE A 4 0.45 13.32 -6.63
C ILE A 4 -0.38 14.28 -7.47
N GLY A 5 -1.05 13.74 -8.48
CA GLY A 5 -2.04 14.50 -9.23
C GLY A 5 -1.46 15.35 -10.33
N TYR A 6 -0.56 14.84 -11.14
CA TYR A 6 -0.12 15.54 -12.34
C TYR A 6 -1.32 15.89 -13.21
N ALA A 7 -1.29 17.05 -13.78
CA ALA A 7 -2.30 17.45 -14.78
C ALA A 7 -2.29 16.44 -15.93
N GLY A 8 -3.47 15.88 -16.24
CA GLY A 8 -3.62 14.94 -17.33
C GLY A 8 -3.24 13.51 -17.00
N ALA A 9 -2.72 13.23 -15.81
CA ALA A 9 -2.39 11.86 -15.44
C ALA A 9 -3.66 11.13 -14.97
N PRO A 10 -3.91 9.91 -15.47
CA PRO A 10 -5.11 9.18 -15.06
C PRO A 10 -5.00 8.61 -13.64
N LEU A 11 -3.79 8.46 -13.12
CA LEU A 11 -3.59 7.93 -11.78
C LEU A 11 -2.20 8.31 -11.27
N THR A 12 -2.00 8.13 -9.95
CA THR A 12 -0.68 8.23 -9.32
C THR A 12 -0.39 6.90 -8.64
N GLU A 13 0.71 6.28 -8.99
CA GLU A 13 1.13 5.03 -8.39
C GLU A 13 2.27 5.29 -7.41
N LEU A 14 2.11 4.80 -6.17
CA LEU A 14 3.12 4.94 -5.12
C LEU A 14 3.62 3.54 -4.75
N PRO A 15 4.71 3.09 -5.38
CA PRO A 15 5.23 1.76 -5.07
C PRO A 15 5.95 1.72 -3.74
N ALA A 16 6.04 0.53 -3.16
CA ALA A 16 6.70 0.35 -1.87
C ALA A 16 8.14 0.86 -1.89
N ARG A 17 8.84 0.67 -3.01
CA ARG A 17 10.25 1.07 -3.10
C ARG A 17 10.46 2.57 -2.89
N ASP A 18 9.44 3.38 -3.13
CA ASP A 18 9.54 4.85 -3.00
C ASP A 18 9.00 5.34 -1.67
N GLY A 19 8.50 4.44 -0.84
CA GLY A 19 8.06 4.75 0.52
C GLY A 19 9.03 4.20 1.53
N HIS A 20 8.71 4.43 2.80
CA HIS A 20 9.51 3.86 3.89
C HIS A 20 8.59 3.33 4.98
N GLY A 21 9.09 2.33 5.71
CA GLY A 21 8.37 1.79 6.85
C GLY A 21 8.76 2.52 8.13
N GLU A 22 7.79 2.65 9.03
CA GLU A 22 8.05 3.10 10.39
C GLU A 22 7.67 1.98 11.35
N GLY A 23 8.33 1.93 12.50
CA GLY A 23 8.18 0.82 13.41
C GLY A 23 8.91 -0.40 12.88
N GLY A 24 8.24 -1.54 12.85
CA GLY A 24 8.82 -2.79 12.38
C GLY A 24 8.69 -3.06 10.89
N VAL A 25 8.04 -2.19 10.16
CA VAL A 25 7.79 -2.41 8.73
C VAL A 25 9.10 -2.29 7.95
N VAL A 26 9.34 -3.26 7.07
CA VAL A 26 10.53 -3.28 6.23
C VAL A 26 10.16 -3.59 4.78
N HIS A 27 11.09 -3.33 3.88
CA HIS A 27 10.95 -3.76 2.49
C HIS A 27 11.35 -5.22 2.35
N SER A 28 10.66 -5.92 1.46
CA SER A 28 10.75 -7.38 1.37
C SER A 28 12.05 -7.91 0.80
N GLY A 29 12.76 -7.14 -0.01
CA GLY A 29 13.92 -7.72 -0.62
C GLY A 29 14.70 -6.79 -1.49
N ARG A 30 15.57 -7.39 -2.28
CA ARG A 30 16.58 -6.66 -3.02
C ARG A 30 16.14 -6.18 -4.39
N ALA A 31 15.14 -6.86 -4.96
CA ALA A 31 14.69 -6.53 -6.31
C ALA A 31 13.73 -5.35 -6.22
N PRO A 32 14.13 -4.14 -6.60
CA PRO A 32 13.29 -2.97 -6.36
C PRO A 32 11.94 -3.06 -7.04
N ASN A 33 11.90 -3.68 -8.22
CA ASN A 33 10.67 -3.76 -8.98
C ASN A 33 9.65 -4.71 -8.35
N CYS A 34 10.10 -5.61 -7.49
CA CYS A 34 9.24 -6.60 -6.84
C CYS A 34 9.09 -6.33 -5.35
N SER A 35 9.61 -5.21 -4.86
CA SER A 35 9.60 -4.91 -3.45
C SER A 35 8.19 -4.65 -2.96
N PHE A 36 7.92 -5.09 -1.76
CA PHE A 36 6.67 -4.78 -1.04
C PHE A 36 7.01 -4.54 0.42
N PHE A 37 6.09 -3.88 1.13
CA PHE A 37 6.22 -3.72 2.57
C PHE A 37 5.76 -4.98 3.28
N THR A 38 6.53 -5.41 4.28
CA THR A 38 6.19 -6.57 5.10
C THR A 38 6.52 -6.27 6.57
N ASP A 39 6.18 -7.19 7.46
CA ASP A 39 6.38 -7.04 8.91
C ASP A 39 5.59 -5.87 9.50
N TRP A 40 4.40 -5.64 8.96
CA TRP A 40 3.45 -4.66 9.48
C TRP A 40 2.56 -5.39 10.48
N LYS A 41 2.85 -5.21 11.78
CA LYS A 41 2.27 -6.07 12.81
C LYS A 41 1.51 -5.34 13.91
N ASN A 42 1.76 -4.04 14.06
CA ASN A 42 1.26 -3.29 15.21
C ASN A 42 0.63 -1.99 14.79
N THR A 43 -0.17 -1.42 15.70
CA THR A 43 -0.78 -0.12 15.46
C THR A 43 0.24 1.03 15.45
N GLU A 44 1.46 0.78 15.91
CA GLU A 44 2.54 1.78 15.87
C GLU A 44 3.33 1.73 14.56
N ASP A 45 3.09 0.72 13.73
CA ASP A 45 3.79 0.57 12.47
C ASP A 45 3.05 1.33 11.38
N SER A 46 3.80 1.87 10.42
CA SER A 46 3.19 2.62 9.32
C SER A 46 3.98 2.43 8.04
N LEU A 47 3.27 2.61 6.94
CA LEU A 47 3.83 2.73 5.60
C LEU A 47 3.71 4.19 5.21
N VAL A 48 4.80 4.84 4.83
CA VAL A 48 4.83 6.29 4.66
C VAL A 48 5.48 6.67 3.34
N TRP A 49 4.85 7.62 2.66
CA TRP A 49 5.41 8.26 1.47
C TRP A 49 5.44 9.77 1.72
N ASP A 50 6.60 10.37 1.47
CA ASP A 50 6.67 11.84 1.45
C ASP A 50 6.15 12.31 0.11
N VAL A 51 5.12 13.13 0.12
CA VAL A 51 4.40 13.48 -1.09
C VAL A 51 4.27 14.98 -1.28
N ASP A 52 4.05 15.37 -2.52
CA ASP A 52 3.75 16.74 -2.91
C ASP A 52 2.46 16.68 -3.73
N VAL A 53 1.36 17.08 -3.12
CA VAL A 53 0.07 17.07 -3.79
C VAL A 53 -0.02 18.27 -4.71
N LEU A 54 -0.08 18.01 -6.00
CA LEU A 54 -0.05 19.06 -7.03
C LEU A 54 -1.45 19.55 -7.39
N ASN A 55 -2.45 18.70 -7.25
CA ASN A 55 -3.84 19.08 -7.54
C ASN A 55 -4.73 18.61 -6.41
N ALA A 56 -5.46 19.56 -5.83
CA ALA A 56 -6.45 19.24 -4.80
C ALA A 56 -7.64 18.52 -5.41
N GLY A 57 -8.30 17.71 -4.61
CA GLY A 57 -9.52 17.04 -5.03
C GLY A 57 -9.72 15.73 -4.31
N THR A 58 -10.69 14.97 -4.79
CA THR A 58 -11.00 13.66 -4.26
C THR A 58 -10.28 12.61 -5.09
N TYR A 59 -9.67 11.66 -4.40
CA TYR A 59 -8.96 10.55 -5.04
C TYR A 59 -9.50 9.24 -4.50
N ALA A 60 -9.80 8.31 -5.38
CA ALA A 60 -10.11 6.93 -4.99
C ALA A 60 -8.79 6.23 -4.71
N ALA A 61 -8.65 5.66 -3.52
CA ALA A 61 -7.40 5.03 -3.09
C ALA A 61 -7.55 3.52 -3.07
N LYS A 62 -6.55 2.83 -3.60
CA LYS A 62 -6.50 1.37 -3.61
C LYS A 62 -5.12 0.91 -3.23
N ILE A 63 -5.04 -0.26 -2.58
CA ILE A 63 -3.76 -0.92 -2.32
C ILE A 63 -3.73 -2.29 -2.98
N TRP A 64 -2.53 -2.75 -3.26
CA TRP A 64 -2.28 -4.14 -3.65
C TRP A 64 -1.68 -4.84 -2.45
N TYR A 65 -2.31 -5.95 -2.02
CA TYR A 65 -1.99 -6.56 -0.74
C TYR A 65 -2.03 -8.09 -0.80
N THR A 66 -1.38 -8.71 0.18
CA THR A 66 -1.62 -10.09 0.56
C THR A 66 -1.89 -10.15 2.05
N CYS A 67 -2.75 -11.07 2.48
CA CYS A 67 -3.10 -11.24 3.88
C CYS A 67 -3.57 -12.66 4.12
N PRO A 68 -2.85 -13.46 4.93
CA PRO A 68 -3.30 -14.82 5.21
C PRO A 68 -4.61 -14.82 6.01
N ALA A 69 -5.33 -15.93 5.92
CA ALA A 69 -6.66 -16.04 6.51
C ALA A 69 -6.64 -15.79 8.02
N GLN A 70 -5.59 -16.20 8.71
CA GLN A 70 -5.50 -16.02 10.16
C GLN A 70 -5.29 -14.56 10.57
N ASP A 71 -4.93 -13.69 9.63
CA ASP A 71 -4.66 -12.28 9.92
C ASP A 71 -5.72 -11.33 9.37
N VAL A 72 -6.74 -11.86 8.71
CA VAL A 72 -7.74 -11.01 8.05
C VAL A 72 -8.54 -10.21 9.08
N GLY A 73 -8.93 -9.00 8.70
CA GLY A 73 -9.83 -8.19 9.50
C GLY A 73 -9.21 -7.01 10.23
N SER A 74 -7.93 -6.73 10.00
CA SER A 74 -7.35 -5.50 10.57
C SER A 74 -8.10 -4.28 10.05
N THR A 75 -8.25 -3.28 10.92
CA THR A 75 -8.77 -1.97 10.52
C THR A 75 -7.59 -1.09 10.19
N ILE A 76 -7.55 -0.56 8.98
CA ILE A 76 -6.45 0.28 8.53
C ILE A 76 -6.95 1.67 8.17
N GLN A 77 -6.04 2.64 8.25
CA GLN A 77 -6.36 4.05 8.01
C GLN A 77 -5.34 4.64 7.07
N LEU A 78 -5.83 5.26 6.00
CA LEU A 78 -5.01 6.09 5.13
C LEU A 78 -5.20 7.54 5.54
N SER A 79 -4.10 8.24 5.77
CA SER A 79 -4.16 9.64 6.15
C SER A 79 -3.21 10.46 5.29
N CYS A 80 -3.61 11.70 5.04
CA CYS A 80 -2.80 12.66 4.30
C CYS A 80 -3.21 14.04 4.77
N GLY A 81 -2.32 14.72 5.49
CA GLY A 81 -2.69 15.96 6.15
C GLY A 81 -3.79 15.71 7.17
N GLU A 82 -4.89 16.41 7.02
CA GLU A 82 -6.03 16.27 7.94
C GLU A 82 -7.05 15.25 7.45
N SER A 83 -6.88 14.72 6.25
CA SER A 83 -7.83 13.77 5.68
C SER A 83 -7.52 12.35 6.13
N ARG A 84 -8.58 11.59 6.44
CA ARG A 84 -8.45 10.20 6.86
C ARG A 84 -9.58 9.37 6.32
N ILE A 85 -9.27 8.15 5.91
CA ILE A 85 -10.27 7.16 5.56
C ILE A 85 -9.85 5.84 6.17
N THR A 86 -10.83 4.99 6.50
CA THR A 86 -10.58 3.69 7.13
C THR A 86 -11.30 2.60 6.39
N THR A 87 -10.73 1.41 6.44
CA THR A 87 -11.37 0.22 5.89
C THR A 87 -10.83 -1.02 6.60
N SER A 88 -11.43 -2.17 6.32
CA SER A 88 -10.98 -3.45 6.86
C SER A 88 -10.21 -4.21 5.79
N VAL A 89 -9.17 -4.93 6.21
CA VAL A 89 -8.39 -5.76 5.29
C VAL A 89 -9.14 -7.08 5.11
N THR A 90 -9.93 -7.16 4.06
CA THR A 90 -10.70 -8.33 3.66
C THR A 90 -10.86 -8.32 2.14
N PRO A 91 -11.02 -9.48 1.51
CA PRO A 91 -10.90 -10.83 2.07
C PRO A 91 -9.45 -11.23 2.27
N ALA A 92 -9.23 -12.40 2.85
CA ALA A 92 -7.90 -12.99 2.88
C ALA A 92 -7.43 -13.25 1.46
N TRP A 93 -6.14 -13.02 1.24
CA TRP A 93 -5.52 -13.28 -0.05
C TRP A 93 -4.07 -13.64 0.20
N ASP A 94 -3.77 -14.93 0.13
CA ASP A 94 -2.43 -15.40 0.44
C ASP A 94 -2.05 -16.54 -0.50
N PRO A 95 -1.92 -16.25 -1.79
CA PRO A 95 -1.50 -17.27 -2.74
C PRO A 95 -0.05 -17.67 -2.47
N PRO A 96 0.35 -18.88 -2.84
CA PRO A 96 1.74 -19.27 -2.69
C PRO A 96 2.62 -18.36 -3.54
N LEU A 97 3.89 -18.24 -3.14
CA LEU A 97 4.86 -17.54 -3.95
C LEU A 97 4.90 -18.16 -5.33
N ASN A 98 5.12 -17.31 -6.32
CA ASN A 98 5.15 -17.74 -7.70
C ASN A 98 6.50 -18.38 -8.02
N THR A 99 6.71 -19.57 -7.48
CA THR A 99 7.98 -20.28 -7.59
C THR A 99 7.88 -21.55 -8.41
N GLY A 100 6.78 -21.77 -9.09
CA GLY A 100 6.54 -23.03 -9.76
C GLY A 100 7.73 -23.61 -10.50
N GLU A 101 7.77 -24.92 -10.59
CA GLU A 101 8.89 -25.65 -11.17
C GLU A 101 9.13 -25.28 -12.62
N ASP A 102 8.15 -24.72 -13.25
CA ASP A 102 8.26 -24.30 -14.65
C ASP A 102 8.99 -22.97 -14.82
N ARG A 103 9.46 -22.37 -13.74
CA ARG A 103 10.09 -21.07 -13.77
C ARG A 103 11.44 -21.06 -13.10
N ALA A 104 12.17 -22.10 -13.30
CA ALA A 104 13.34 -22.40 -12.50
C ALA A 104 14.38 -21.29 -12.48
N ASP A 105 14.53 -20.50 -13.50
CA ASP A 105 15.67 -19.58 -13.58
C ASP A 105 15.27 -18.14 -13.72
N ARG A 106 14.25 -17.74 -13.02
CA ARG A 106 13.76 -16.36 -13.14
C ARG A 106 14.36 -15.43 -12.13
N GLY A 107 15.30 -15.88 -11.33
CA GLY A 107 15.96 -15.05 -10.35
C GLY A 107 14.99 -14.57 -9.29
N SER A 108 15.29 -13.42 -8.70
CA SER A 108 14.47 -12.91 -7.62
C SER A 108 13.04 -12.59 -8.06
N GLU A 109 12.82 -12.34 -9.32
CA GLU A 109 11.48 -12.02 -9.78
C GLU A 109 10.54 -13.21 -9.75
N SER A 110 11.08 -14.43 -9.82
CA SER A 110 10.24 -15.63 -9.78
C SER A 110 9.57 -15.84 -8.44
N TYR A 111 9.98 -15.08 -7.43
CA TYR A 111 9.41 -15.19 -6.09
C TYR A 111 8.43 -14.08 -5.77
N ALA A 112 8.06 -13.28 -6.75
CA ALA A 112 7.07 -12.22 -6.55
C ALA A 112 5.72 -12.85 -6.23
N LYS A 113 5.05 -12.31 -5.23
CA LYS A 113 3.69 -12.72 -4.90
C LYS A 113 2.70 -12.07 -5.85
N PRO A 114 1.64 -12.78 -6.26
CA PRO A 114 0.50 -12.10 -6.86
C PRO A 114 -0.28 -11.36 -5.77
N PHE A 115 -0.50 -10.08 -5.98
CA PHE A 115 -1.20 -9.22 -5.01
C PHE A 115 -2.60 -8.93 -5.51
N GLN A 116 -3.53 -8.73 -4.57
CA GLN A 116 -4.91 -8.41 -4.87
C GLN A 116 -5.19 -6.96 -4.52
N VAL A 117 -6.13 -6.35 -5.23
CA VAL A 117 -6.51 -4.97 -4.99
C VAL A 117 -7.54 -4.89 -3.87
N LEU A 118 -7.39 -3.87 -3.01
CA LEU A 118 -8.36 -3.53 -1.99
C LEU A 118 -8.66 -2.04 -2.10
N SER A 119 -9.93 -1.69 -2.22
CA SER A 119 -10.34 -0.29 -2.21
C SER A 119 -10.31 0.24 -0.78
N LEU A 120 -9.65 1.38 -0.58
CA LEU A 120 -9.62 2.04 0.72
C LEU A 120 -10.73 3.08 0.85
N GLY A 121 -11.32 3.52 -0.26
CA GLY A 121 -12.31 4.57 -0.27
C GLY A 121 -11.79 5.83 -0.94
N ASP A 122 -12.56 6.91 -0.81
CA ASP A 122 -12.20 8.19 -1.40
C ASP A 122 -11.62 9.10 -0.35
N ILE A 123 -10.48 9.72 -0.68
CA ILE A 123 -9.81 10.64 0.24
C ILE A 123 -9.68 12.01 -0.43
N LYS A 124 -9.91 13.07 0.33
CA LYS A 124 -9.77 14.44 -0.16
C LYS A 124 -8.38 14.94 0.16
N LEU A 125 -7.69 15.43 -0.86
CA LEU A 125 -6.33 15.91 -0.71
C LEU A 125 -6.28 17.40 -1.01
N LYS A 126 -5.43 18.11 -0.28
CA LYS A 126 -5.14 19.54 -0.50
C LYS A 126 -3.76 19.66 -1.10
N VAL A 127 -3.56 20.71 -1.89
CA VAL A 127 -2.24 21.00 -2.46
C VAL A 127 -1.25 21.24 -1.34
N GLY A 128 -0.05 20.71 -1.49
CA GLY A 128 1.05 20.95 -0.57
C GLY A 128 1.88 19.72 -0.31
N LYS A 129 2.96 19.94 0.42
CA LYS A 129 3.91 18.90 0.81
C LYS A 129 3.48 18.33 2.14
N THR A 130 3.38 17.00 2.19
CA THR A 130 2.93 16.30 3.39
C THR A 130 3.37 14.84 3.32
N GLN A 131 2.81 14.02 4.18
CA GLN A 131 3.03 12.58 4.16
C GLN A 131 1.72 11.87 3.90
N LEU A 132 1.77 10.86 3.04
CA LEU A 132 0.70 9.88 2.89
C LEU A 132 1.09 8.70 3.77
N ARG A 133 0.21 8.34 4.70
CA ARG A 133 0.53 7.34 5.72
C ARG A 133 -0.56 6.30 5.79
N LEU A 134 -0.16 5.03 5.77
CA LEU A 134 -1.07 3.91 5.96
C LEU A 134 -0.70 3.24 7.28
N SER A 135 -1.64 3.22 8.21
CA SER A 135 -1.42 2.67 9.54
C SER A 135 -2.58 1.77 9.94
N ALA A 136 -2.43 1.03 11.03
CA ALA A 136 -3.47 0.14 11.51
C ALA A 136 -4.04 0.68 12.81
N LEU A 137 -5.37 0.63 12.93
CA LEU A 137 -6.08 1.01 14.13
C LEU A 137 -6.38 -0.19 15.02
N HIS A 138 -6.46 -1.38 14.42
CA HIS A 138 -6.75 -2.62 15.12
C HIS A 138 -6.17 -3.78 14.33
N VAL A 139 -5.49 -4.68 15.04
CA VAL A 139 -4.81 -5.84 14.43
C VAL A 139 -5.27 -7.10 15.14
N PRO A 140 -6.24 -7.84 14.59
CA PRO A 140 -6.74 -9.04 15.27
C PRO A 140 -5.81 -10.24 15.17
N GLY A 141 -4.94 -10.28 14.16
CA GLY A 141 -4.05 -11.41 13.95
C GLY A 141 -2.60 -11.08 14.30
N ALA A 142 -1.68 -11.80 13.69
CA ALA A 142 -0.26 -11.61 13.94
C ALA A 142 0.33 -10.48 13.10
N SER A 143 -0.30 -10.13 11.98
CA SER A 143 0.14 -9.02 11.14
C SER A 143 -1.05 -8.43 10.42
N VAL A 144 -0.82 -7.29 9.77
CA VAL A 144 -1.88 -6.57 9.04
C VAL A 144 -1.98 -7.07 7.62
N ALA A 145 -0.95 -6.90 6.84
CA ALA A 145 -0.91 -7.27 5.42
C ALA A 145 0.46 -6.95 4.87
N ASP A 146 0.82 -7.58 3.76
CA ASP A 146 1.93 -7.12 2.94
C ASP A 146 1.34 -6.22 1.85
N VAL A 147 2.02 -5.12 1.54
CA VAL A 147 1.51 -4.10 0.62
C VAL A 147 2.57 -3.77 -0.41
N ARG A 148 2.19 -3.88 -1.69
CA ARG A 148 3.12 -3.60 -2.78
C ARG A 148 3.07 -2.14 -3.22
N ARG A 149 1.88 -1.55 -3.24
CA ARG A 149 1.73 -0.16 -3.69
C ARG A 149 0.38 0.40 -3.28
N ILE A 150 0.30 1.71 -3.31
CA ILE A 150 -0.96 2.44 -3.26
C ILE A 150 -1.15 3.10 -4.62
N VAL A 151 -2.37 3.13 -5.11
CA VAL A 151 -2.70 3.88 -6.32
C VAL A 151 -3.84 4.84 -6.00
N LEU A 152 -3.68 6.08 -6.44
CA LEU A 152 -4.66 7.14 -6.27
C LEU A 152 -5.22 7.52 -7.63
N TYR A 153 -6.54 7.47 -7.76
CA TYR A 153 -7.24 7.79 -9.00
C TYR A 153 -8.05 9.07 -8.77
N PRO A 154 -7.80 10.14 -9.55
CA PRO A 154 -8.64 11.33 -9.41
C PRO A 154 -10.09 10.99 -9.70
N VAL A 155 -10.98 11.45 -8.83
CA VAL A 155 -12.42 11.26 -9.01
C VAL A 155 -12.96 12.50 -9.69
N VAL A 156 -13.65 12.30 -10.81
CA VAL A 156 -14.22 13.39 -11.59
C VAL A 156 -15.67 13.56 -11.15
N ASP A 157 -16.01 14.79 -10.79
CA ASP A 157 -17.36 15.11 -10.37
C ASP A 157 -18.30 15.30 -11.55
#